data_068b6ee5446fffe70294d8bb502920a3
#
_entry.id   068b6ee5446fffe70294d8bb502920a3
#
_cell.length_a   1.000
_cell.length_b   1.000
_cell.length_c   1.000
_cell.angle_alpha   90.00
_cell.angle_beta   90.00
_cell.angle_gamma   90.00
#
_symmetry.space_group_name_H-M   'P 1'
#
loop_
_entity.id
_entity.type
_entity.pdbx_description
1 polymer ?
#
loop_
_entity_poly.entity_id
_entity_poly.type
_entity_poly.pdbx_seq_one_letter_code
_entity_poly.pdbx_strand_id
1 'polypeptide(L)'
;MARIVSVGAALQDVYLIDHDDFGTNKRGFFNQIELGTKVDIDKIKFSTGGGATNAATTFARYGHESIFMGCISNDPAGAAIISAFDDEGIDNSYVTYISNIHTGYSVILLAPNGERTILTCRGASAKFDAINPDDLDSIHPDWIYVTTFRGNMNMLDQLFTKAHSIGAKIMFNPGNLELDHQRKLLGLLSDVNVLIVNKNEAKKIVQGAMLSEIVARIKNYVPAAIVTDGNQGAIASDGQETYRIGLYEDVIIKDSTGAGDAFGSGFLAAYSDGRSFKESLVFASANSTSVVQKIGSKAGIINKNVKLHNMPIQEIR
;
A
#
# COMPACT_ATOMS: atom_id res chain seq x y z
N MET A 1 15.06 -2.01 -15.52
CA MET A 1 13.83 -1.18 -15.52
C MET A 1 12.69 -2.12 -15.87
N ALA A 2 11.65 -2.17 -15.06
CA ALA A 2 10.48 -3.04 -15.25
C ALA A 2 9.24 -2.18 -15.57
N ARG A 3 8.23 -2.77 -16.22
CA ARG A 3 6.91 -2.21 -16.40
C ARG A 3 5.99 -2.76 -15.33
N ILE A 4 5.46 -1.87 -14.47
CA ILE A 4 4.69 -2.27 -13.29
C ILE A 4 3.33 -1.58 -13.30
N VAL A 5 2.26 -2.38 -13.25
CA VAL A 5 0.90 -1.88 -13.11
C VAL A 5 0.47 -1.92 -11.64
N SER A 6 0.07 -0.79 -11.10
CA SER A 6 -0.54 -0.69 -9.77
C SER A 6 -2.06 -0.70 -9.90
N VAL A 7 -2.73 -1.69 -9.30
CA VAL A 7 -4.18 -1.86 -9.43
C VAL A 7 -4.85 -1.69 -8.07
N GLY A 8 -5.83 -0.77 -7.98
CA GLY A 8 -6.56 -0.55 -6.74
C GLY A 8 -7.14 0.85 -6.58
N ALA A 9 -7.27 1.29 -5.32
CA ALA A 9 -7.94 2.54 -4.98
C ALA A 9 -7.09 3.78 -5.23
N ALA A 10 -7.76 4.85 -5.69
CA ALA A 10 -7.27 6.23 -5.74
C ALA A 10 -8.19 7.14 -4.93
N LEU A 11 -7.63 7.94 -4.05
CA LEU A 11 -8.36 8.79 -3.10
C LEU A 11 -7.75 10.19 -3.06
N GLN A 12 -8.59 11.20 -2.80
CA GLN A 12 -8.14 12.51 -2.34
C GLN A 12 -8.05 12.47 -0.82
N ASP A 13 -6.87 12.70 -0.26
CA ASP A 13 -6.64 12.78 1.17
C ASP A 13 -6.63 14.24 1.63
N VAL A 14 -7.36 14.53 2.70
CA VAL A 14 -7.43 15.84 3.35
C VAL A 14 -6.97 15.68 4.79
N TYR A 15 -5.79 16.19 5.10
CA TYR A 15 -5.24 16.18 6.45
C TYR A 15 -5.68 17.42 7.21
N LEU A 16 -6.27 17.21 8.37
CA LEU A 16 -6.54 18.22 9.37
C LEU A 16 -5.47 18.05 10.46
N ILE A 17 -4.65 19.08 10.66
CA ILE A 17 -3.39 18.96 11.42
C ILE A 17 -3.36 20.02 12.53
N ASP A 18 -2.66 19.69 13.63
CA ASP A 18 -2.29 20.59 14.71
C ASP A 18 -3.47 21.19 15.46
N HIS A 19 -4.53 20.40 15.71
CA HIS A 19 -5.59 20.82 16.60
C HIS A 19 -5.49 20.13 17.96
N ASP A 20 -5.53 20.89 19.04
CA ASP A 20 -5.45 20.37 20.42
C ASP A 20 -6.60 19.40 20.75
N ASP A 21 -7.76 19.58 20.10
CA ASP A 21 -8.93 18.72 20.24
C ASP A 21 -8.78 17.34 19.59
N PHE A 22 -7.79 17.17 18.69
CA PHE A 22 -7.44 15.86 18.15
C PHE A 22 -6.43 15.11 19.02
N GLY A 23 -6.11 15.67 20.19
CA GLY A 23 -5.23 15.05 21.16
C GLY A 23 -5.88 13.89 21.89
N THR A 24 -5.05 13.03 22.47
CA THR A 24 -5.47 11.95 23.36
C THR A 24 -6.01 12.52 24.67
N ASN A 25 -7.22 12.14 25.06
CA ASN A 25 -7.68 12.43 26.43
C ASN A 25 -6.99 11.49 27.44
N LYS A 26 -7.13 11.79 28.74
CA LYS A 26 -6.53 11.01 29.86
C LYS A 26 -6.94 9.52 29.90
N ARG A 27 -7.88 9.07 29.06
CA ARG A 27 -8.41 7.70 29.00
C ARG A 27 -7.96 6.92 27.77
N GLY A 28 -7.12 7.50 26.90
CA GLY A 28 -6.56 6.81 25.73
C GLY A 28 -6.90 7.45 24.39
N PHE A 29 -6.87 6.73 23.38
CA PHE A 29 -6.68 7.05 21.96
C PHE A 29 -7.96 7.46 21.21
N PHE A 30 -8.77 8.40 21.73
CA PHE A 30 -10.01 8.82 21.09
C PHE A 30 -10.01 10.32 20.79
N ASN A 31 -10.30 10.67 19.53
CA ASN A 31 -10.70 12.02 19.18
C ASN A 31 -12.17 12.20 19.54
N GLN A 32 -12.47 13.20 20.37
CA GLN A 32 -13.84 13.56 20.74
C GLN A 32 -14.14 14.95 20.19
N ILE A 33 -15.11 15.04 19.31
CA ILE A 33 -15.67 16.30 18.81
C ILE A 33 -17.11 16.38 19.32
N GLU A 34 -17.42 17.43 20.09
CA GLU A 34 -18.75 17.63 20.63
C GLU A 34 -19.73 18.00 19.52
N LEU A 35 -20.90 17.37 19.51
CA LEU A 35 -21.94 17.66 18.54
C LEU A 35 -22.47 19.10 18.72
N GLY A 36 -22.62 19.83 17.62
CA GLY A 36 -23.12 21.19 17.60
C GLY A 36 -22.03 22.26 17.78
N THR A 37 -20.78 21.87 17.99
CA THR A 37 -19.66 22.80 18.07
C THR A 37 -19.11 23.13 16.68
N LYS A 38 -18.50 24.31 16.57
CA LYS A 38 -17.64 24.70 15.45
C LYS A 38 -16.21 24.64 15.92
N VAL A 39 -15.38 23.84 15.24
CA VAL A 39 -13.97 23.67 15.54
C VAL A 39 -13.16 24.33 14.43
N ASP A 40 -12.28 25.26 14.78
CA ASP A 40 -11.36 25.88 13.84
C ASP A 40 -10.11 24.98 13.69
N ILE A 41 -9.66 24.81 12.46
CA ILE A 41 -8.51 23.96 12.11
C ILE A 41 -7.35 24.84 11.69
N ASP A 42 -6.21 24.69 12.35
CA ASP A 42 -5.03 25.53 12.10
C ASP A 42 -4.38 25.29 10.75
N LYS A 43 -4.28 24.01 10.37
CA LYS A 43 -3.64 23.59 9.12
C LYS A 43 -4.43 22.55 8.37
N ILE A 44 -4.55 22.74 7.07
CA ILE A 44 -5.07 21.76 6.13
C ILE A 44 -3.98 21.40 5.10
N LYS A 45 -3.86 20.12 4.78
CA LYS A 45 -3.01 19.65 3.69
C LYS A 45 -3.79 18.72 2.79
N PHE A 46 -3.76 19.00 1.49
CA PHE A 46 -4.28 18.08 0.47
C PHE A 46 -3.17 17.17 -0.05
N SER A 47 -3.50 15.92 -0.29
CA SER A 47 -2.62 14.93 -0.88
C SER A 47 -3.47 13.93 -1.66
N THR A 48 -2.84 13.09 -2.45
CA THR A 48 -3.51 11.94 -3.04
C THR A 48 -3.12 10.68 -2.27
N GLY A 49 -4.08 9.77 -2.08
CA GLY A 49 -3.92 8.52 -1.33
C GLY A 49 -4.50 7.33 -2.05
N GLY A 50 -4.53 6.20 -1.34
CA GLY A 50 -4.89 4.90 -1.85
C GLY A 50 -3.65 4.03 -2.11
N GLY A 51 -3.67 2.78 -1.66
CA GLY A 51 -2.49 1.91 -1.69
C GLY A 51 -1.88 1.75 -3.09
N ALA A 52 -2.74 1.66 -4.12
CA ALA A 52 -2.26 1.53 -5.49
C ALA A 52 -1.60 2.81 -6.02
N THR A 53 -2.14 4.01 -5.68
CA THR A 53 -1.50 5.27 -6.08
C THR A 53 -0.20 5.52 -5.32
N ASN A 54 -0.11 5.09 -4.05
CA ASN A 54 1.12 5.15 -3.26
C ASN A 54 2.20 4.26 -3.87
N ALA A 55 1.83 3.05 -4.28
CA ALA A 55 2.72 2.12 -4.95
C ALA A 55 3.18 2.65 -6.32
N ALA A 56 2.26 3.17 -7.15
CA ALA A 56 2.60 3.75 -8.44
C ALA A 56 3.64 4.88 -8.32
N THR A 57 3.47 5.76 -7.31
CA THR A 57 4.46 6.81 -7.03
C THR A 57 5.83 6.22 -6.64
N THR A 58 5.86 5.14 -5.86
CA THR A 58 7.12 4.46 -5.53
C THR A 58 7.81 3.92 -6.78
N PHE A 59 7.09 3.27 -7.67
CA PHE A 59 7.65 2.69 -8.89
C PHE A 59 8.18 3.75 -9.84
N ALA A 60 7.43 4.84 -10.03
CA ALA A 60 7.85 5.97 -10.86
C ALA A 60 9.13 6.63 -10.31
N ARG A 61 9.16 6.97 -9.00
CA ARG A 61 10.34 7.59 -8.37
C ARG A 61 11.55 6.67 -8.32
N TYR A 62 11.33 5.36 -8.26
CA TYR A 62 12.42 4.38 -8.36
C TYR A 62 13.01 4.32 -9.77
N GLY A 63 12.26 4.71 -10.80
CA GLY A 63 12.66 4.75 -12.20
C GLY A 63 12.14 3.56 -13.01
N HIS A 64 11.02 2.96 -12.62
CA HIS A 64 10.28 1.98 -13.43
C HIS A 64 9.25 2.68 -14.34
N GLU A 65 8.80 1.99 -15.37
CA GLU A 65 7.59 2.36 -16.10
C GLU A 65 6.39 2.04 -15.23
N SER A 66 5.79 3.08 -14.63
CA SER A 66 4.71 2.95 -13.66
C SER A 66 3.38 3.29 -14.30
N ILE A 67 2.43 2.37 -14.21
CA ILE A 67 1.09 2.49 -14.79
C ILE A 67 0.08 2.31 -13.67
N PHE A 68 -1.00 3.08 -13.68
CA PHE A 68 -2.07 2.96 -12.72
C PHE A 68 -3.37 2.48 -13.36
N MET A 69 -4.00 1.46 -12.77
CA MET A 69 -5.35 0.99 -13.10
C MET A 69 -6.27 1.12 -11.89
N GLY A 70 -7.33 1.87 -12.05
CA GLY A 70 -8.31 2.10 -10.97
C GLY A 70 -9.39 3.06 -11.41
N CYS A 71 -10.32 3.36 -10.48
CA CYS A 71 -11.50 4.16 -10.79
C CYS A 71 -11.50 5.48 -10.06
N ILE A 72 -11.79 6.56 -10.81
CA ILE A 72 -12.02 7.92 -10.31
C ILE A 72 -13.29 8.49 -10.95
N SER A 73 -13.64 9.70 -10.59
CA SER A 73 -14.71 10.44 -11.24
C SER A 73 -14.19 11.71 -11.93
N ASN A 74 -14.97 12.27 -12.82
CA ASN A 74 -14.65 13.55 -13.44
C ASN A 74 -15.10 14.69 -12.51
N ASP A 75 -14.34 14.90 -11.44
CA ASP A 75 -14.57 15.90 -10.40
C ASP A 75 -13.22 16.50 -9.93
N PRO A 76 -13.23 17.55 -9.10
CA PRO A 76 -11.99 18.20 -8.66
C PRO A 76 -10.99 17.25 -7.99
N ALA A 77 -11.45 16.23 -7.27
CA ALA A 77 -10.57 15.24 -6.64
C ALA A 77 -9.95 14.29 -7.66
N GLY A 78 -10.72 13.85 -8.67
CA GLY A 78 -10.21 13.08 -9.79
C GLY A 78 -9.16 13.86 -10.58
N ALA A 79 -9.43 15.14 -10.87
CA ALA A 79 -8.48 16.03 -11.55
C ALA A 79 -7.17 16.18 -10.75
N ALA A 80 -7.25 16.31 -9.42
CA ALA A 80 -6.08 16.40 -8.55
C ALA A 80 -5.24 15.10 -8.56
N ILE A 81 -5.90 13.93 -8.66
CA ILE A 81 -5.22 12.64 -8.76
C ILE A 81 -4.49 12.53 -10.11
N ILE A 82 -5.15 12.90 -11.22
CA ILE A 82 -4.52 12.88 -12.56
C ILE A 82 -3.33 13.83 -12.61
N SER A 83 -3.48 15.07 -12.12
CA SER A 83 -2.36 16.01 -12.03
C SER A 83 -1.17 15.44 -11.24
N ALA A 84 -1.44 14.75 -10.13
CA ALA A 84 -0.38 14.12 -9.35
C ALA A 84 0.29 12.95 -10.10
N PHE A 85 -0.43 12.24 -10.96
CA PHE A 85 0.16 11.21 -11.81
C PHE A 85 1.05 11.81 -12.90
N ASP A 86 0.59 12.90 -13.54
CA ASP A 86 1.36 13.60 -14.56
C ASP A 86 2.66 14.16 -13.98
N ASP A 87 2.61 14.75 -12.78
CA ASP A 87 3.78 15.28 -12.07
C ASP A 87 4.82 14.21 -11.72
N GLU A 88 4.38 12.96 -11.48
CA GLU A 88 5.25 11.83 -11.13
C GLU A 88 5.62 10.96 -12.36
N GLY A 89 5.11 11.29 -13.55
CA GLY A 89 5.33 10.51 -14.77
C GLY A 89 4.68 9.12 -14.72
N ILE A 90 3.53 8.99 -14.05
CA ILE A 90 2.75 7.76 -13.98
C ILE A 90 1.77 7.72 -15.15
N ASP A 91 1.79 6.66 -15.95
CA ASP A 91 0.81 6.46 -17.02
C ASP A 91 -0.59 6.25 -16.41
N ASN A 92 -1.49 7.15 -16.74
CA ASN A 92 -2.89 7.17 -16.29
C ASN A 92 -3.88 6.81 -17.41
N SER A 93 -3.42 6.31 -18.56
CA SER A 93 -4.26 5.96 -19.70
C SER A 93 -5.30 4.88 -19.41
N TYR A 94 -5.07 4.09 -18.34
CA TYR A 94 -5.94 2.99 -17.91
C TYR A 94 -6.80 3.34 -16.69
N VAL A 95 -6.96 4.64 -16.42
CA VAL A 95 -7.89 5.12 -15.41
C VAL A 95 -9.32 5.04 -15.92
N THR A 96 -10.19 4.39 -15.16
CA THR A 96 -11.62 4.28 -15.48
C THR A 96 -12.41 5.40 -14.82
N TYR A 97 -13.13 6.18 -15.63
CA TYR A 97 -13.99 7.25 -15.15
C TYR A 97 -15.41 6.77 -14.87
N ILE A 98 -15.89 6.96 -13.64
CA ILE A 98 -17.22 6.55 -13.20
C ILE A 98 -18.13 7.78 -13.11
N SER A 99 -19.28 7.72 -13.80
CA SER A 99 -20.28 8.78 -13.77
C SER A 99 -21.20 8.67 -12.54
N ASN A 100 -21.82 9.79 -12.16
CA ASN A 100 -22.86 9.88 -11.11
C ASN A 100 -22.40 9.44 -9.70
N ILE A 101 -21.11 9.47 -9.45
CA ILE A 101 -20.51 9.24 -8.13
C ILE A 101 -19.28 10.13 -8.01
N HIS A 102 -18.91 10.55 -6.80
CA HIS A 102 -17.68 11.31 -6.58
C HIS A 102 -16.45 10.38 -6.53
N THR A 103 -15.27 10.94 -6.80
CA THR A 103 -13.98 10.32 -6.48
C THR A 103 -13.88 10.02 -4.99
N GLY A 104 -13.12 9.02 -4.60
CA GLY A 104 -12.95 8.69 -3.20
C GLY A 104 -12.23 9.79 -2.41
N TYR A 105 -12.65 10.00 -1.16
CA TYR A 105 -12.08 10.97 -0.23
C TYR A 105 -11.73 10.32 1.10
N SER A 106 -10.61 10.75 1.69
CA SER A 106 -10.29 10.50 3.10
C SER A 106 -10.07 11.83 3.82
N VAL A 107 -10.70 12.00 4.97
CA VAL A 107 -10.37 13.06 5.93
C VAL A 107 -9.54 12.42 7.04
N ILE A 108 -8.32 12.91 7.22
CA ILE A 108 -7.35 12.38 8.17
C ILE A 108 -7.22 13.39 9.31
N LEU A 109 -7.68 13.00 10.49
CA LEU A 109 -7.49 13.74 11.73
C LEU A 109 -6.15 13.29 12.31
N LEU A 110 -5.13 14.12 12.13
CA LEU A 110 -3.76 13.80 12.55
C LEU A 110 -3.48 14.36 13.94
N ALA A 111 -3.21 13.49 14.88
CA ALA A 111 -2.82 13.90 16.24
C ALA A 111 -1.34 14.30 16.32
N PRO A 112 -0.94 15.15 17.30
CA PRO A 112 0.44 15.60 17.44
C PRO A 112 1.48 14.50 17.63
N ASN A 113 1.07 13.33 18.09
CA ASN A 113 1.93 12.15 18.27
C ASN A 113 2.10 11.29 17.00
N GLY A 114 1.54 11.71 15.85
CA GLY A 114 1.58 10.96 14.59
C GLY A 114 0.51 9.87 14.44
N GLU A 115 -0.33 9.65 15.46
CA GLU A 115 -1.52 8.80 15.34
C GLU A 115 -2.62 9.54 14.60
N ARG A 116 -3.55 8.79 13.99
CA ARG A 116 -4.60 9.36 13.15
C ARG A 116 -5.89 8.58 13.20
N THR A 117 -6.97 9.30 12.96
CA THR A 117 -8.27 8.72 12.60
C THR A 117 -8.57 9.06 11.14
N ILE A 118 -9.00 8.09 10.36
CA ILE A 118 -9.30 8.27 8.94
C ILE A 118 -10.79 8.05 8.71
N LEU A 119 -11.46 9.08 8.22
CA LEU A 119 -12.84 9.02 7.77
C LEU A 119 -12.83 8.91 6.24
N THR A 120 -13.24 7.75 5.70
CA THR A 120 -13.12 7.50 4.25
C THR A 120 -14.48 7.30 3.60
N CYS A 121 -14.72 8.07 2.54
CA CYS A 121 -15.78 7.84 1.58
C CYS A 121 -15.17 7.33 0.27
N ARG A 122 -15.47 6.09 -0.08
CA ARG A 122 -14.77 5.39 -1.18
C ARG A 122 -15.16 5.88 -2.57
N GLY A 123 -16.41 6.27 -2.79
CA GLY A 123 -16.86 6.78 -4.08
C GLY A 123 -16.49 5.85 -5.25
N ALA A 124 -16.03 6.45 -6.34
CA ALA A 124 -15.61 5.75 -7.55
C ALA A 124 -14.51 4.70 -7.29
N SER A 125 -13.62 4.93 -6.31
CA SER A 125 -12.52 4.00 -5.99
C SER A 125 -12.97 2.62 -5.49
N ALA A 126 -14.27 2.43 -5.22
CA ALA A 126 -14.85 1.14 -4.86
C ALA A 126 -15.49 0.40 -6.05
N LYS A 127 -15.46 0.97 -7.25
CA LYS A 127 -16.12 0.43 -8.46
C LYS A 127 -15.18 -0.49 -9.24
N PHE A 128 -14.58 -1.45 -8.58
CA PHE A 128 -13.59 -2.36 -9.16
C PHE A 128 -14.15 -3.18 -10.32
N ASP A 129 -15.46 -3.46 -10.36
CA ASP A 129 -16.10 -4.15 -11.50
C ASP A 129 -16.00 -3.39 -12.84
N ALA A 130 -15.65 -2.10 -12.79
CA ALA A 130 -15.46 -1.30 -14.00
C ALA A 130 -14.02 -1.36 -14.53
N ILE A 131 -13.09 -1.96 -13.81
CA ILE A 131 -11.72 -2.22 -14.29
C ILE A 131 -11.80 -3.34 -15.34
N ASN A 132 -11.11 -3.15 -16.48
CA ASN A 132 -11.05 -4.15 -17.53
C ASN A 132 -9.71 -4.93 -17.44
N PRO A 133 -9.69 -6.21 -16.99
CA PRO A 133 -8.46 -6.98 -16.94
C PRO A 133 -7.79 -7.18 -18.32
N ASP A 134 -8.55 -7.12 -19.42
CA ASP A 134 -8.02 -7.30 -20.76
C ASP A 134 -7.08 -6.15 -21.21
N ASP A 135 -7.11 -5.01 -20.52
CA ASP A 135 -6.16 -3.93 -20.76
C ASP A 135 -4.71 -4.39 -20.51
N LEU A 136 -4.50 -5.41 -19.68
CA LEU A 136 -3.19 -6.01 -19.45
C LEU A 136 -2.56 -6.59 -20.72
N ASP A 137 -3.37 -6.99 -21.72
CA ASP A 137 -2.85 -7.46 -23.03
C ASP A 137 -2.14 -6.35 -23.81
N SER A 138 -2.60 -5.11 -23.70
CA SER A 138 -1.96 -3.98 -24.37
C SER A 138 -0.78 -3.42 -23.56
N ILE A 139 -0.82 -3.55 -22.25
CA ILE A 139 0.21 -3.05 -21.35
C ILE A 139 1.45 -3.97 -21.35
N HIS A 140 1.27 -5.30 -21.39
CA HIS A 140 2.33 -6.30 -21.21
C HIS A 140 3.23 -6.02 -20.00
N PRO A 141 2.68 -5.96 -18.76
CA PRO A 141 3.48 -5.67 -17.58
C PRO A 141 4.38 -6.84 -17.20
N ASP A 142 5.55 -6.53 -16.61
CA ASP A 142 6.39 -7.52 -15.93
C ASP A 142 5.78 -7.93 -14.58
N TRP A 143 5.16 -6.95 -13.91
CA TRP A 143 4.53 -7.12 -12.61
C TRP A 143 3.20 -6.36 -12.52
N ILE A 144 2.26 -6.93 -11.79
CA ILE A 144 1.12 -6.21 -11.25
C ILE A 144 1.23 -6.14 -9.72
N TYR A 145 1.05 -4.96 -9.15
CA TYR A 145 0.94 -4.71 -7.72
C TYR A 145 -0.53 -4.45 -7.38
N VAL A 146 -1.14 -5.40 -6.71
CA VAL A 146 -2.59 -5.37 -6.45
C VAL A 146 -2.82 -5.08 -4.97
N THR A 147 -3.62 -4.06 -4.68
CA THR A 147 -4.07 -3.73 -3.33
C THR A 147 -5.48 -4.25 -3.09
N THR A 148 -6.12 -3.86 -1.98
CA THR A 148 -7.48 -4.31 -1.66
C THR A 148 -8.50 -3.97 -2.75
N PHE A 149 -9.35 -4.92 -3.08
CA PHE A 149 -10.55 -4.81 -3.93
C PHE A 149 -11.84 -4.87 -3.11
N ARG A 150 -11.73 -4.63 -1.79
CA ARG A 150 -12.85 -4.61 -0.85
C ARG A 150 -13.70 -5.89 -0.86
N GLY A 151 -13.04 -7.03 -0.99
CA GLY A 151 -13.69 -8.33 -0.98
C GLY A 151 -14.32 -8.73 -2.33
N ASN A 152 -14.07 -7.99 -3.41
CA ASN A 152 -14.48 -8.38 -4.75
C ASN A 152 -13.59 -9.51 -5.29
N MET A 153 -13.78 -10.70 -4.72
CA MET A 153 -12.97 -11.88 -5.01
C MET A 153 -13.11 -12.34 -6.47
N ASN A 154 -14.24 -12.06 -7.12
CA ASN A 154 -14.45 -12.45 -8.51
C ASN A 154 -13.59 -11.59 -9.46
N MET A 155 -13.50 -10.27 -9.20
CA MET A 155 -12.66 -9.39 -10.00
C MET A 155 -11.18 -9.68 -9.76
N LEU A 156 -10.78 -10.00 -8.53
CA LEU A 156 -9.42 -10.44 -8.23
C LEU A 156 -9.06 -11.73 -9.00
N ASP A 157 -9.97 -12.70 -9.04
CA ASP A 157 -9.79 -13.95 -9.79
C ASP A 157 -9.60 -13.68 -11.30
N GLN A 158 -10.45 -12.84 -11.90
CA GLN A 158 -10.31 -12.44 -13.30
C GLN A 158 -8.98 -11.73 -13.57
N LEU A 159 -8.59 -10.79 -12.71
CA LEU A 159 -7.35 -10.04 -12.84
C LEU A 159 -6.12 -10.95 -12.72
N PHE A 160 -6.12 -11.88 -11.76
CA PHE A 160 -4.99 -12.81 -11.54
C PHE A 160 -4.89 -13.84 -12.67
N THR A 161 -6.02 -14.39 -13.10
CA THR A 161 -6.08 -15.29 -14.27
C THR A 161 -5.53 -14.60 -15.51
N LYS A 162 -5.92 -13.34 -15.74
CA LYS A 162 -5.43 -12.56 -16.88
C LYS A 162 -3.93 -12.31 -16.78
N ALA A 163 -3.45 -11.83 -15.63
CA ALA A 163 -2.02 -11.61 -15.41
C ALA A 163 -1.20 -12.88 -15.63
N HIS A 164 -1.67 -14.01 -15.11
CA HIS A 164 -1.03 -15.32 -15.31
C HIS A 164 -0.98 -15.70 -16.80
N SER A 165 -2.06 -15.48 -17.54
CA SER A 165 -2.16 -15.84 -18.97
C SER A 165 -1.15 -15.13 -19.86
N ILE A 166 -0.71 -13.92 -19.46
CA ILE A 166 0.30 -13.11 -20.18
C ILE A 166 1.70 -13.23 -19.57
N GLY A 167 1.87 -14.05 -18.52
CA GLY A 167 3.15 -14.25 -17.84
C GLY A 167 3.58 -13.13 -16.90
N ALA A 168 2.68 -12.21 -16.55
CA ALA A 168 2.94 -11.17 -15.58
C ALA A 168 2.99 -11.74 -14.15
N LYS A 169 3.93 -11.25 -13.34
CA LYS A 169 4.05 -11.64 -11.93
C LYS A 169 3.13 -10.77 -11.06
N ILE A 170 2.67 -11.35 -9.94
CA ILE A 170 1.72 -10.71 -9.04
C ILE A 170 2.34 -10.48 -7.66
N MET A 171 2.35 -9.24 -7.20
CA MET A 171 2.49 -8.93 -5.78
C MET A 171 1.15 -8.45 -5.23
N PHE A 172 0.68 -9.07 -4.15
CA PHE A 172 -0.63 -8.82 -3.58
C PHE A 172 -0.56 -8.31 -2.13
N ASN A 173 -1.28 -7.22 -1.87
CA ASN A 173 -1.51 -6.65 -0.55
C ASN A 173 -3.01 -6.60 -0.25
N PRO A 174 -3.62 -7.70 0.23
CA PRO A 174 -5.04 -7.78 0.52
C PRO A 174 -5.44 -6.84 1.66
N GLY A 175 -6.71 -6.41 1.67
CA GLY A 175 -7.29 -5.73 2.81
C GLY A 175 -8.17 -6.67 3.65
N ASN A 176 -8.77 -6.10 4.71
CA ASN A 176 -9.57 -6.88 5.66
C ASN A 176 -10.72 -7.67 5.01
N LEU A 177 -11.38 -7.10 3.99
CA LEU A 177 -12.54 -7.74 3.37
C LEU A 177 -12.15 -8.95 2.51
N GLU A 178 -10.98 -8.96 1.87
CA GLU A 178 -10.43 -10.15 1.21
C GLU A 178 -10.12 -11.24 2.24
N LEU A 179 -9.54 -10.84 3.38
CA LEU A 179 -9.18 -11.76 4.47
C LEU A 179 -10.41 -12.40 5.14
N ASP A 180 -11.54 -11.72 5.13
CA ASP A 180 -12.81 -12.27 5.64
C ASP A 180 -13.38 -13.39 4.70
N HIS A 181 -12.90 -13.46 3.44
CA HIS A 181 -13.17 -14.51 2.47
C HIS A 181 -12.07 -15.59 2.40
N GLN A 182 -11.54 -16.03 3.55
CA GLN A 182 -10.35 -16.87 3.69
C GLN A 182 -10.26 -18.01 2.66
N ARG A 183 -11.32 -18.80 2.47
CA ARG A 183 -11.31 -19.95 1.54
C ARG A 183 -11.04 -19.54 0.08
N LYS A 184 -11.69 -18.45 -0.38
CA LYS A 184 -11.48 -17.94 -1.74
C LYS A 184 -10.08 -17.31 -1.86
N LEU A 185 -9.67 -16.57 -0.84
CA LEU A 185 -8.34 -15.96 -0.79
C LEU A 185 -7.24 -17.02 -0.93
N LEU A 186 -7.30 -18.10 -0.16
CA LEU A 186 -6.31 -19.18 -0.23
C LEU A 186 -6.24 -19.81 -1.63
N GLY A 187 -7.38 -19.89 -2.35
CA GLY A 187 -7.40 -20.33 -3.75
C GLY A 187 -6.66 -19.37 -4.69
N LEU A 188 -6.79 -18.06 -4.48
CA LEU A 188 -6.11 -17.04 -5.30
C LEU A 188 -4.61 -16.93 -5.01
N LEU A 189 -4.16 -17.31 -3.82
CA LEU A 189 -2.74 -17.19 -3.44
C LEU A 189 -1.81 -18.07 -4.28
N SER A 190 -2.31 -19.11 -4.95
CA SER A 190 -1.52 -19.93 -5.88
C SER A 190 -0.99 -19.14 -7.08
N ASP A 191 -1.67 -18.07 -7.49
CA ASP A 191 -1.27 -17.20 -8.59
C ASP A 191 -0.37 -16.05 -8.15
N VAL A 192 -0.22 -15.83 -6.82
CA VAL A 192 0.54 -14.73 -6.24
C VAL A 192 2.00 -15.10 -6.08
N ASN A 193 2.90 -14.30 -6.61
CA ASN A 193 4.35 -14.48 -6.47
C ASN A 193 4.89 -13.94 -5.15
N VAL A 194 4.34 -12.80 -4.68
CA VAL A 194 4.72 -12.17 -3.41
C VAL A 194 3.47 -11.71 -2.67
N LEU A 195 3.26 -12.19 -1.45
CA LEU A 195 2.22 -11.72 -0.55
C LEU A 195 2.83 -10.79 0.50
N ILE A 196 2.22 -9.61 0.68
CA ILE A 196 2.54 -8.73 1.81
C ILE A 196 1.31 -8.46 2.64
N VAL A 197 1.44 -8.64 3.95
CA VAL A 197 0.38 -8.41 4.94
C VAL A 197 0.99 -7.92 6.25
N ASN A 198 0.22 -7.25 7.09
CA ASN A 198 0.63 -7.03 8.46
C ASN A 198 0.31 -8.26 9.35
N LYS A 199 0.85 -8.28 10.56
CA LYS A 199 0.69 -9.40 11.50
C LYS A 199 -0.77 -9.72 11.83
N ASN A 200 -1.64 -8.71 11.96
CA ASN A 200 -3.05 -8.94 12.27
C ASN A 200 -3.79 -9.54 11.07
N GLU A 201 -3.45 -9.10 9.87
CA GLU A 201 -3.95 -9.65 8.61
C GLU A 201 -3.44 -11.08 8.40
N ALA A 202 -2.16 -11.32 8.63
CA ALA A 202 -1.54 -12.65 8.51
C ALA A 202 -2.21 -13.70 9.41
N LYS A 203 -2.61 -13.30 10.63
CA LYS A 203 -3.36 -14.17 11.56
C LYS A 203 -4.76 -14.55 11.08
N LYS A 204 -5.35 -13.79 10.15
CA LYS A 204 -6.61 -14.16 9.50
C LYS A 204 -6.40 -15.21 8.41
N ILE A 205 -5.19 -15.30 7.84
CA ILE A 205 -4.83 -16.28 6.80
C ILE A 205 -4.45 -17.61 7.45
N VAL A 206 -3.53 -17.58 8.42
CA VAL A 206 -2.99 -18.75 9.10
C VAL A 206 -2.90 -18.52 10.61
N GLN A 207 -3.00 -19.58 11.39
CA GLN A 207 -2.73 -19.51 12.84
C GLN A 207 -1.21 -19.51 13.09
N GLY A 208 -0.77 -18.93 14.20
CA GLY A 208 0.62 -18.93 14.65
C GLY A 208 0.81 -18.01 15.85
N ALA A 209 1.69 -18.39 16.77
CA ALA A 209 2.04 -17.58 17.94
C ALA A 209 3.16 -16.58 17.61
N MET A 210 4.19 -17.04 16.89
CA MET A 210 5.33 -16.22 16.49
C MET A 210 5.23 -15.80 15.02
N LEU A 211 5.79 -14.64 14.70
CA LEU A 211 5.78 -14.11 13.35
C LEU A 211 6.50 -15.02 12.36
N SER A 212 7.61 -15.65 12.76
CA SER A 212 8.34 -16.64 11.95
C SER A 212 7.50 -17.87 11.61
N GLU A 213 6.73 -18.36 12.57
CA GLU A 213 5.80 -19.47 12.35
C GLU A 213 4.70 -19.10 11.35
N ILE A 214 4.13 -17.89 11.48
CA ILE A 214 3.12 -17.36 10.56
C ILE A 214 3.68 -17.28 9.12
N VAL A 215 4.88 -16.70 8.95
CA VAL A 215 5.55 -16.62 7.64
C VAL A 215 5.77 -18.00 7.05
N ALA A 216 6.31 -18.96 7.84
CA ALA A 216 6.54 -20.32 7.39
C ALA A 216 5.24 -21.02 6.92
N ARG A 217 4.12 -20.77 7.58
CA ARG A 217 2.81 -21.32 7.18
C ARG A 217 2.25 -20.65 5.93
N ILE A 218 2.40 -19.34 5.78
CA ILE A 218 1.96 -18.60 4.59
C ILE A 218 2.74 -19.06 3.36
N LYS A 219 4.00 -19.42 3.51
CA LYS A 219 4.86 -19.97 2.45
C LYS A 219 4.34 -21.25 1.82
N ASN A 220 3.41 -21.96 2.44
CA ASN A 220 2.73 -23.10 1.81
C ASN A 220 1.76 -22.69 0.70
N TYR A 221 1.43 -21.40 0.59
CA TYR A 221 0.46 -20.87 -0.37
C TYR A 221 1.08 -19.95 -1.42
N VAL A 222 2.23 -19.32 -1.11
CA VAL A 222 2.88 -18.34 -1.99
C VAL A 222 4.40 -18.56 -2.07
N PRO A 223 5.05 -18.26 -3.20
CA PRO A 223 6.51 -18.36 -3.33
C PRO A 223 7.28 -17.42 -2.39
N ALA A 224 6.79 -16.20 -2.14
CA ALA A 224 7.40 -15.27 -1.19
C ALA A 224 6.35 -14.61 -0.29
N ALA A 225 6.67 -14.46 0.99
CA ALA A 225 5.79 -13.85 1.99
C ALA A 225 6.54 -12.80 2.80
N ILE A 226 5.89 -11.65 3.00
CA ILE A 226 6.37 -10.55 3.83
C ILE A 226 5.30 -10.26 4.88
N VAL A 227 5.65 -10.34 6.16
CA VAL A 227 4.73 -10.01 7.25
C VAL A 227 5.33 -8.88 8.09
N THR A 228 4.68 -7.73 8.05
CA THR A 228 5.09 -6.53 8.81
C THR A 228 4.46 -6.52 10.21
N ASP A 229 5.16 -5.97 11.20
CA ASP A 229 4.70 -5.86 12.60
C ASP A 229 4.92 -4.44 13.16
N GLY A 230 4.59 -3.42 12.37
CA GLY A 230 4.70 -2.01 12.76
C GLY A 230 6.12 -1.67 13.25
N ASN A 231 6.22 -1.15 14.47
CA ASN A 231 7.49 -0.79 15.10
C ASN A 231 8.37 -1.98 15.52
N GLN A 232 7.94 -3.21 15.28
CA GLN A 232 8.74 -4.44 15.47
C GLN A 232 9.42 -4.90 14.18
N GLY A 233 9.29 -4.14 13.08
CA GLY A 233 9.86 -4.45 11.79
C GLY A 233 9.04 -5.46 10.98
N ALA A 234 9.70 -6.45 10.40
CA ALA A 234 9.05 -7.47 9.56
C ALA A 234 9.79 -8.80 9.60
N ILE A 235 9.12 -9.87 9.18
CA ILE A 235 9.77 -11.13 8.77
C ILE A 235 9.34 -11.43 7.34
N ALA A 236 10.30 -11.83 6.51
CA ALA A 236 10.06 -12.16 5.12
C ALA A 236 10.82 -13.43 4.72
N SER A 237 10.21 -14.23 3.84
CA SER A 237 10.84 -15.45 3.29
C SER A 237 10.47 -15.63 1.82
N ASP A 238 11.44 -16.06 1.00
CA ASP A 238 11.23 -16.51 -0.38
C ASP A 238 11.25 -18.04 -0.51
N GLY A 239 11.36 -18.75 0.63
CA GLY A 239 11.43 -20.21 0.70
C GLY A 239 12.85 -20.77 0.66
N GLN A 240 13.82 -19.99 0.29
CA GLN A 240 15.24 -20.32 0.40
C GLN A 240 15.87 -19.66 1.63
N GLU A 241 15.57 -18.37 1.79
CA GLU A 241 16.08 -17.52 2.85
C GLU A 241 14.93 -16.93 3.66
N THR A 242 15.15 -16.73 4.95
CA THR A 242 14.20 -16.02 5.83
C THR A 242 14.94 -14.94 6.57
N TYR A 243 14.40 -13.73 6.53
CA TYR A 243 15.00 -12.55 7.16
C TYR A 243 14.06 -11.93 8.18
N ARG A 244 14.64 -11.54 9.32
CA ARG A 244 14.06 -10.56 10.23
C ARG A 244 14.64 -9.20 9.88
N ILE A 245 13.73 -8.25 9.63
CA ILE A 245 14.04 -6.88 9.28
C ILE A 245 13.69 -6.01 10.47
N GLY A 246 14.67 -5.28 11.01
CA GLY A 246 14.47 -4.27 12.04
C GLY A 246 13.97 -2.95 11.46
N LEU A 247 14.00 -1.93 12.30
CA LEU A 247 13.72 -0.55 11.92
C LEU A 247 15.00 0.27 12.01
N TYR A 248 15.00 1.40 11.30
CA TYR A 248 15.95 2.46 11.62
C TYR A 248 15.55 3.07 12.96
N GLU A 249 16.49 3.07 13.91
CA GLU A 249 16.33 3.69 15.21
C GLU A 249 16.45 5.22 15.08
N ASP A 250 16.00 5.98 16.07
CA ASP A 250 16.10 7.45 16.15
C ASP A 250 15.30 8.21 15.05
N VAL A 251 14.17 7.67 14.63
CA VAL A 251 13.30 8.29 13.64
C VAL A 251 12.09 8.94 14.32
N ILE A 252 11.88 10.22 14.04
CA ILE A 252 10.67 10.92 14.49
C ILE A 252 9.51 10.58 13.52
N ILE A 253 8.53 9.84 14.03
CA ILE A 253 7.31 9.51 13.29
C ILE A 253 6.39 10.74 13.31
N LYS A 254 6.08 11.28 12.13
CA LYS A 254 5.13 12.38 11.95
C LYS A 254 3.76 11.90 11.48
N ASP A 255 3.73 10.86 10.67
CA ASP A 255 2.51 10.25 10.13
C ASP A 255 2.81 8.82 9.69
N SER A 256 2.11 7.85 10.24
CA SER A 256 2.29 6.44 9.89
C SER A 256 1.42 5.99 8.70
N THR A 257 0.70 6.94 8.05
CA THR A 257 -0.12 6.64 6.87
C THR A 257 0.75 6.24 5.68
N GLY A 258 0.43 5.11 5.05
CA GLY A 258 1.13 4.61 3.87
C GLY A 258 2.45 3.89 4.16
N ALA A 259 2.84 3.69 5.43
CA ALA A 259 4.07 2.96 5.79
C ALA A 259 4.11 1.53 5.21
N GLY A 260 2.99 0.80 5.29
CA GLY A 260 2.85 -0.54 4.70
C GLY A 260 2.93 -0.53 3.18
N ASP A 261 2.23 0.43 2.53
CA ASP A 261 2.29 0.61 1.08
C ASP A 261 3.72 0.93 0.62
N ALA A 262 4.41 1.81 1.35
CA ALA A 262 5.79 2.19 1.05
C ALA A 262 6.77 1.01 1.25
N PHE A 263 6.52 0.15 2.24
CA PHE A 263 7.32 -1.06 2.43
C PHE A 263 7.11 -2.03 1.26
N GLY A 264 5.86 -2.38 0.97
CA GLY A 264 5.54 -3.34 -0.09
C GLY A 264 5.96 -2.86 -1.47
N SER A 265 5.63 -1.62 -1.84
CA SER A 265 6.02 -1.07 -3.13
C SER A 265 7.55 -0.87 -3.23
N GLY A 266 8.20 -0.47 -2.14
CA GLY A 266 9.66 -0.36 -2.09
C GLY A 266 10.35 -1.71 -2.29
N PHE A 267 9.82 -2.77 -1.66
CA PHE A 267 10.31 -4.13 -1.90
C PHE A 267 10.20 -4.50 -3.39
N LEU A 268 9.01 -4.35 -3.97
CA LEU A 268 8.80 -4.73 -5.36
C LEU A 268 9.64 -3.89 -6.32
N ALA A 269 9.78 -2.59 -6.07
CA ALA A 269 10.62 -1.72 -6.89
C ALA A 269 12.06 -2.21 -6.97
N ALA A 270 12.66 -2.54 -5.84
CA ALA A 270 14.03 -3.04 -5.81
C ALA A 270 14.15 -4.47 -6.37
N TYR A 271 13.19 -5.34 -6.05
CA TYR A 271 13.18 -6.74 -6.47
C TYR A 271 12.98 -6.89 -7.98
N SER A 272 12.11 -6.07 -8.57
CA SER A 272 11.89 -6.05 -10.03
C SER A 272 13.04 -5.43 -10.82
N ASP A 273 13.91 -4.66 -10.17
CA ASP A 273 15.17 -4.14 -10.76
C ASP A 273 16.33 -5.17 -10.68
N GLY A 274 16.07 -6.38 -10.14
CA GLY A 274 17.03 -7.48 -10.07
C GLY A 274 17.91 -7.47 -8.82
N ARG A 275 17.58 -6.70 -7.79
CA ARG A 275 18.25 -6.79 -6.50
C ARG A 275 17.91 -8.11 -5.81
N SER A 276 18.82 -8.60 -4.98
CA SER A 276 18.57 -9.76 -4.14
C SER A 276 17.37 -9.56 -3.20
N PHE A 277 16.78 -10.65 -2.72
CA PHE A 277 15.67 -10.59 -1.77
C PHE A 277 16.03 -9.74 -0.54
N LYS A 278 17.23 -9.96 0.02
CA LYS A 278 17.77 -9.18 1.14
C LYS A 278 17.89 -7.68 0.84
N GLU A 279 18.51 -7.32 -0.28
CA GLU A 279 18.69 -5.91 -0.66
C GLU A 279 17.35 -5.21 -0.90
N SER A 280 16.38 -5.93 -1.45
CA SER A 280 15.01 -5.43 -1.68
C SER A 280 14.30 -5.16 -0.35
N LEU A 281 14.50 -6.00 0.66
CA LEU A 281 13.97 -5.78 2.02
C LEU A 281 14.62 -4.57 2.71
N VAL A 282 15.92 -4.33 2.50
CA VAL A 282 16.61 -3.14 3.01
C VAL A 282 16.03 -1.88 2.38
N PHE A 283 15.82 -1.86 1.07
CA PHE A 283 15.21 -0.72 0.39
C PHE A 283 13.75 -0.50 0.86
N ALA A 284 12.99 -1.57 1.01
CA ALA A 284 11.61 -1.53 1.52
C ALA A 284 11.52 -0.84 2.90
N SER A 285 12.39 -1.23 3.82
CA SER A 285 12.44 -0.63 5.15
C SER A 285 12.86 0.83 5.11
N ALA A 286 13.86 1.19 4.28
CA ALA A 286 14.30 2.56 4.11
C ALA A 286 13.19 3.46 3.53
N ASN A 287 12.46 2.97 2.52
CA ASN A 287 11.34 3.69 1.91
C ASN A 287 10.21 3.92 2.93
N SER A 288 9.81 2.87 3.66
CA SER A 288 8.80 2.98 4.71
C SER A 288 9.23 3.96 5.83
N THR A 289 10.48 3.86 6.29
CA THR A 289 11.04 4.75 7.31
C THR A 289 11.05 6.21 6.85
N SER A 290 11.39 6.47 5.59
CA SER A 290 11.38 7.83 5.03
C SER A 290 9.96 8.39 4.95
N VAL A 291 8.98 7.56 4.59
CA VAL A 291 7.57 7.98 4.50
C VAL A 291 7.03 8.42 5.86
N VAL A 292 7.25 7.67 6.92
CA VAL A 292 6.70 8.01 8.25
C VAL A 292 7.28 9.29 8.86
N GLN A 293 8.37 9.82 8.34
CA GLN A 293 8.98 11.10 8.77
C GLN A 293 8.31 12.33 8.13
N LYS A 294 7.38 12.13 7.22
CA LYS A 294 6.68 13.21 6.51
C LYS A 294 5.17 13.03 6.66
N ILE A 295 4.44 14.15 6.64
CA ILE A 295 2.97 14.10 6.61
C ILE A 295 2.52 13.80 5.19
N GLY A 296 1.72 12.73 5.03
CA GLY A 296 1.21 12.25 3.75
C GLY A 296 1.95 11.03 3.22
N SER A 297 1.20 10.07 2.70
CA SER A 297 1.65 8.73 2.32
C SER A 297 2.71 8.66 1.20
N LYS A 298 2.94 9.76 0.47
CA LYS A 298 3.87 9.84 -0.67
C LYS A 298 5.05 10.77 -0.45
N ALA A 299 4.94 11.70 0.52
CA ALA A 299 5.90 12.80 0.65
C ALA A 299 7.34 12.33 0.97
N GLY A 300 7.48 11.17 1.60
CA GLY A 300 8.77 10.58 1.98
C GLY A 300 9.27 9.48 1.06
N ILE A 301 8.56 9.15 -0.01
CA ILE A 301 8.99 8.08 -0.94
C ILE A 301 10.34 8.44 -1.56
N ILE A 302 11.31 7.52 -1.46
CA ILE A 302 12.69 7.68 -1.91
C ILE A 302 12.91 7.14 -3.32
N ASN A 303 13.93 7.63 -4.00
CA ASN A 303 14.38 7.11 -5.30
C ASN A 303 15.50 6.06 -5.14
N LYS A 304 15.82 5.32 -6.21
CA LYS A 304 16.82 4.24 -6.16
C LYS A 304 18.25 4.66 -5.84
N ASN A 305 18.57 5.95 -6.03
CA ASN A 305 19.92 6.48 -5.87
C ASN A 305 20.20 7.00 -4.46
N VAL A 306 19.20 6.95 -3.56
CA VAL A 306 19.39 7.35 -2.16
C VAL A 306 20.42 6.44 -1.50
N LYS A 307 21.41 7.04 -0.85
CA LYS A 307 22.37 6.30 -0.04
C LYS A 307 21.67 5.76 1.19
N LEU A 308 21.52 4.44 1.25
CA LEU A 308 20.92 3.76 2.39
C LEU A 308 21.91 3.66 3.54
N HIS A 309 21.43 3.90 4.75
CA HIS A 309 22.18 3.61 5.99
C HIS A 309 22.08 2.11 6.31
N ASN A 310 23.01 1.62 7.13
CA ASN A 310 22.94 0.24 7.63
C ASN A 310 21.66 0.07 8.44
N MET A 311 20.91 -0.97 8.10
CA MET A 311 19.68 -1.36 8.80
C MET A 311 19.87 -2.74 9.42
N PRO A 312 19.35 -2.98 10.62
CA PRO A 312 19.37 -4.33 11.21
C PRO A 312 18.56 -5.30 10.36
N ILE A 313 19.26 -6.20 9.69
CA ILE A 313 18.67 -7.31 8.96
C ILE A 313 19.43 -8.59 9.31
N GLN A 314 18.71 -9.60 9.76
CA GLN A 314 19.28 -10.86 10.21
C GLN A 314 18.60 -12.01 9.47
N GLU A 315 19.42 -12.88 8.89
CA GLU A 315 18.95 -14.18 8.42
C GLU A 315 18.58 -15.05 9.63
N ILE A 316 17.42 -15.66 9.57
CA ILE A 316 16.91 -16.58 10.60
C ILE A 316 16.65 -17.94 9.97
N ARG A 317 17.00 -19.00 10.70
CA ARG A 317 16.82 -20.40 10.29
C ARG A 317 15.52 -20.97 10.82
#